data_d6449b3d17e1fb780bbaccfaaf55f767
#
_entry.id   d6449b3d17e1fb780bbaccfaaf55f767
#
_cell.length_a   1.000
_cell.length_b   1.000
_cell.length_c   1.000
_cell.angle_alpha   90.00
_cell.angle_beta   90.00
_cell.angle_gamma   90.00
#
_symmetry.space_group_name_H-M   'P 1'
#
loop_
_entity.id
_entity.type
_entity.pdbx_description
1 polymer ?
#
loop_
_entity_poly.entity_id
_entity_poly.type
_entity_poly.pdbx_seq_one_letter_code
_entity_poly.pdbx_strand_id
1 'polypeptide(L)'
;MATRAQLSQERSRQRREELLAAAIELFAEGGSRAVTHRAVAKRAGLPPATTTYYFESIDDLLREALADHITSWRNELDLLSGMDQLPRMGGRISDATQVIATVWAARPPEVAALELSIFLAATRDAALRESAREALVGFEELASRWLGLLGIPDADRLAPALLAVIAGTALRRQTGQYSEDDEARLMSEAIRDLVGAHLLGREKVDEIIADTTGAETD
;
A
#
# COMPACT_ATOMS: atom_id res chain seq x y z
N MET A 1 11.64 -38.27 -3.23
CA MET A 1 10.19 -38.52 -3.15
C MET A 1 9.66 -38.01 -1.81
N ALA A 2 8.60 -37.20 -1.82
CA ALA A 2 8.00 -36.69 -0.59
C ALA A 2 7.32 -37.84 0.20
N THR A 3 7.46 -37.83 1.53
CA THR A 3 6.81 -38.81 2.39
C THR A 3 5.30 -38.53 2.53
N ARG A 4 4.51 -39.54 2.92
CA ARG A 4 3.06 -39.37 3.17
C ARG A 4 2.79 -38.26 4.21
N ALA A 5 3.64 -38.10 5.21
CA ALA A 5 3.54 -37.05 6.22
C ALA A 5 3.78 -35.65 5.60
N GLN A 6 4.80 -35.50 4.76
CA GLN A 6 5.09 -34.24 4.06
C GLN A 6 3.94 -33.85 3.13
N LEU A 7 3.36 -34.81 2.38
CA LEU A 7 2.20 -34.55 1.52
C LEU A 7 0.93 -34.17 2.32
N SER A 8 0.80 -34.68 3.56
CA SER A 8 -0.33 -34.34 4.44
C SER A 8 -0.18 -32.93 4.99
N GLN A 9 1.03 -32.56 5.43
CA GLN A 9 1.33 -31.19 5.90
C GLN A 9 1.17 -30.15 4.79
N GLU A 10 1.64 -30.45 3.58
CA GLU A 10 1.49 -29.56 2.43
C GLU A 10 0.02 -29.31 2.10
N ARG A 11 -0.82 -30.36 2.06
CA ARG A 11 -2.27 -30.21 1.85
C ARG A 11 -2.95 -29.41 2.96
N SER A 12 -2.51 -29.58 4.21
CA SER A 12 -3.04 -28.78 5.33
C SER A 12 -2.66 -27.30 5.19
N ARG A 13 -1.41 -27.01 4.84
CA ARG A 13 -0.94 -25.63 4.58
C ARG A 13 -1.72 -25.00 3.44
N GLN A 14 -1.86 -25.69 2.32
CA GLN A 14 -2.58 -25.18 1.15
C GLN A 14 -4.05 -24.85 1.48
N ARG A 15 -4.76 -25.71 2.22
CA ARG A 15 -6.15 -25.44 2.62
C ARG A 15 -6.25 -24.22 3.54
N ARG A 16 -5.28 -24.02 4.41
CA ARG A 16 -5.23 -22.86 5.28
C ARG A 16 -5.00 -21.58 4.46
N GLU A 17 -4.09 -21.58 3.51
CA GLU A 17 -3.85 -20.47 2.57
C GLU A 17 -5.11 -20.16 1.74
N GLU A 18 -5.82 -21.16 1.24
CA GLU A 18 -7.08 -20.99 0.52
C GLU A 18 -8.16 -20.29 1.38
N LEU A 19 -8.22 -20.59 2.69
CA LEU A 19 -9.14 -19.92 3.61
C LEU A 19 -8.73 -18.47 3.87
N LEU A 20 -7.45 -18.16 4.02
CA LEU A 20 -6.94 -16.81 4.21
C LEU A 20 -7.20 -15.95 2.96
N ALA A 21 -6.92 -16.47 1.77
CA ALA A 21 -7.20 -15.79 0.51
C ALA A 21 -8.70 -15.48 0.34
N ALA A 22 -9.57 -16.47 0.62
CA ALA A 22 -11.01 -16.29 0.57
C ALA A 22 -11.52 -15.23 1.57
N ALA A 23 -10.88 -15.11 2.73
CA ALA A 23 -11.21 -14.09 3.73
C ALA A 23 -10.85 -12.68 3.25
N ILE A 24 -9.69 -12.50 2.60
CA ILE A 24 -9.27 -11.23 2.01
C ILE A 24 -10.23 -10.79 0.90
N GLU A 25 -10.63 -11.68 0.01
CA GLU A 25 -11.61 -11.38 -1.03
C GLU A 25 -12.95 -10.89 -0.44
N LEU A 26 -13.48 -11.60 0.56
CA LEU A 26 -14.71 -11.22 1.24
C LEU A 26 -14.57 -9.89 1.99
N PHE A 27 -13.42 -9.67 2.61
CA PHE A 27 -13.12 -8.41 3.29
C PHE A 27 -13.08 -7.24 2.31
N ALA A 28 -12.50 -7.42 1.13
CA ALA A 28 -12.49 -6.42 0.06
C ALA A 28 -13.90 -6.08 -0.43
N GLU A 29 -14.79 -7.08 -0.54
CA GLU A 29 -16.16 -6.91 -1.02
C GLU A 29 -17.11 -6.22 -0.02
N GLY A 30 -16.98 -6.51 1.28
CA GLY A 30 -17.97 -6.06 2.26
C GLY A 30 -17.44 -5.81 3.68
N GLY A 31 -16.12 -5.64 3.82
CA GLY A 31 -15.46 -5.42 5.11
C GLY A 31 -15.59 -6.63 6.06
N SER A 32 -15.29 -6.40 7.33
CA SER A 32 -15.32 -7.46 8.35
C SER A 32 -16.69 -8.16 8.49
N ARG A 33 -17.78 -7.49 8.16
CA ARG A 33 -19.14 -8.08 8.23
C ARG A 33 -19.39 -9.15 7.19
N ALA A 34 -18.73 -9.10 6.04
CA ALA A 34 -18.85 -10.13 5.00
C ALA A 34 -18.07 -11.40 5.34
N VAL A 35 -17.08 -11.31 6.24
CA VAL A 35 -16.22 -12.43 6.63
C VAL A 35 -16.91 -13.25 7.72
N THR A 36 -17.44 -14.41 7.35
CA THR A 36 -18.03 -15.39 8.26
C THR A 36 -17.51 -16.79 7.93
N HIS A 37 -17.46 -17.69 8.92
CA HIS A 37 -17.00 -19.07 8.69
C HIS A 37 -17.68 -19.72 7.47
N ARG A 38 -18.98 -19.53 7.33
CA ARG A 38 -19.76 -20.09 6.22
C ARG A 38 -19.38 -19.44 4.88
N ALA A 39 -19.24 -18.12 4.84
CA ALA A 39 -18.89 -17.40 3.62
C ALA A 39 -17.48 -17.75 3.16
N VAL A 40 -16.51 -17.79 4.09
CA VAL A 40 -15.12 -18.14 3.81
C VAL A 40 -15.00 -19.57 3.28
N ALA A 41 -15.60 -20.54 3.97
CA ALA A 41 -15.57 -21.93 3.50
C ALA A 41 -16.21 -22.07 2.12
N LYS A 42 -17.36 -21.42 1.88
CA LYS A 42 -18.03 -21.42 0.58
C LYS A 42 -17.14 -20.83 -0.53
N ARG A 43 -16.49 -19.69 -0.27
CA ARG A 43 -15.60 -19.01 -1.21
C ARG A 43 -14.37 -19.86 -1.53
N ALA A 44 -13.77 -20.51 -0.54
CA ALA A 44 -12.64 -21.42 -0.69
C ALA A 44 -13.02 -22.79 -1.30
N GLY A 45 -14.31 -23.07 -1.53
CA GLY A 45 -14.76 -24.38 -2.02
C GLY A 45 -14.56 -25.53 -1.03
N LEU A 46 -14.49 -25.22 0.28
CA LEU A 46 -14.21 -26.16 1.35
C LEU A 46 -15.46 -26.45 2.23
N PRO A 47 -15.53 -27.59 2.90
CA PRO A 47 -16.58 -27.87 3.86
C PRO A 47 -16.63 -26.82 4.99
N PRO A 48 -17.82 -26.42 5.49
CA PRO A 48 -17.94 -25.40 6.55
C PRO A 48 -17.13 -25.69 7.82
N ALA A 49 -16.99 -26.96 8.20
CA ALA A 49 -16.21 -27.39 9.37
C ALA A 49 -14.69 -27.16 9.20
N THR A 50 -14.21 -26.90 7.98
CA THR A 50 -12.79 -26.69 7.73
C THR A 50 -12.28 -25.41 8.39
N THR A 51 -13.06 -24.33 8.38
CA THR A 51 -12.67 -23.06 9.00
C THR A 51 -12.49 -23.17 10.51
N THR A 52 -13.41 -23.85 11.19
CA THR A 52 -13.34 -24.09 12.65
C THR A 52 -12.28 -25.10 13.06
N TYR A 53 -11.79 -25.89 12.12
CA TYR A 53 -10.66 -26.79 12.36
C TYR A 53 -9.32 -26.02 12.39
N TYR A 54 -9.17 -25.00 11.56
CA TYR A 54 -7.91 -24.24 11.44
C TYR A 54 -7.86 -22.97 12.30
N PHE A 55 -9.01 -22.37 12.65
CA PHE A 55 -9.08 -21.11 13.36
C PHE A 55 -10.07 -21.19 14.52
N GLU A 56 -9.68 -20.66 15.67
CA GLU A 56 -10.51 -20.68 16.89
C GLU A 56 -11.73 -19.76 16.75
N SER A 57 -11.59 -18.64 16.06
CA SER A 57 -12.66 -17.68 15.80
C SER A 57 -12.56 -17.09 14.40
N ILE A 58 -13.64 -16.44 13.96
CA ILE A 58 -13.65 -15.73 12.71
C ILE A 58 -12.75 -14.47 12.76
N ASP A 59 -12.62 -13.88 13.94
CA ASP A 59 -11.74 -12.73 14.16
C ASP A 59 -10.26 -13.13 14.05
N ASP A 60 -9.88 -14.31 14.54
CA ASP A 60 -8.53 -14.85 14.37
C ASP A 60 -8.22 -15.13 12.91
N LEU A 61 -9.15 -15.75 12.20
CA LEU A 61 -9.01 -16.01 10.76
C LEU A 61 -8.82 -14.69 10.00
N LEU A 62 -9.66 -13.70 10.27
CA LEU A 62 -9.57 -12.39 9.59
C LEU A 62 -8.25 -11.67 9.94
N ARG A 63 -7.88 -11.62 11.21
CA ARG A 63 -6.62 -10.99 11.66
C ARG A 63 -5.42 -11.61 10.96
N GLU A 64 -5.39 -12.92 10.89
CA GLU A 64 -4.30 -13.62 10.24
C GLU A 64 -4.28 -13.40 8.73
N ALA A 65 -5.45 -13.41 8.06
CA ALA A 65 -5.55 -13.11 6.64
C ALA A 65 -5.03 -11.69 6.32
N LEU A 66 -5.40 -10.71 7.13
CA LEU A 66 -4.91 -9.33 6.97
C LEU A 66 -3.40 -9.22 7.22
N ALA A 67 -2.87 -9.90 8.23
CA ALA A 67 -1.43 -9.91 8.53
C ALA A 67 -0.62 -10.60 7.41
N ASP A 68 -1.12 -11.70 6.86
CA ASP A 68 -0.52 -12.42 5.74
C ASP A 68 -0.50 -11.54 4.48
N HIS A 69 -1.59 -10.84 4.20
CA HIS A 69 -1.67 -9.90 3.09
C HIS A 69 -0.69 -8.71 3.24
N ILE A 70 -0.55 -8.17 4.44
CA ILE A 70 0.46 -7.13 4.74
C ILE A 70 1.88 -7.70 4.51
N THR A 71 2.14 -8.94 4.92
CA THR A 71 3.43 -9.60 4.69
C THR A 71 3.72 -9.77 3.21
N SER A 72 2.70 -10.06 2.40
CA SER A 72 2.83 -10.14 0.94
C SER A 72 3.23 -8.78 0.33
N TRP A 73 2.70 -7.68 0.83
CA TRP A 73 3.14 -6.33 0.42
C TRP A 73 4.62 -6.10 0.71
N ARG A 74 5.08 -6.47 1.90
CA ARG A 74 6.51 -6.34 2.26
C ARG A 74 7.40 -7.13 1.32
N ASN A 75 7.02 -8.35 0.98
CA ASN A 75 7.76 -9.17 0.03
C ASN A 75 7.78 -8.55 -1.38
N GLU A 76 6.67 -7.97 -1.82
CA GLU A 76 6.63 -7.21 -3.09
C GLU A 76 7.52 -5.97 -3.05
N LEU A 77 7.51 -5.22 -1.94
CA LEU A 77 8.36 -4.05 -1.73
C LEU A 77 9.85 -4.44 -1.72
N ASP A 78 10.20 -5.55 -1.08
CA ASP A 78 11.57 -6.07 -1.07
C ASP A 78 12.04 -6.45 -2.48
N LEU A 79 11.18 -7.09 -3.27
CA LEU A 79 11.45 -7.39 -4.68
C LEU A 79 11.66 -6.11 -5.51
N LEU A 80 10.78 -5.12 -5.35
CA LEU A 80 10.89 -3.82 -6.03
C LEU A 80 12.14 -3.05 -5.58
N SER A 81 12.51 -3.14 -4.31
CA SER A 81 13.72 -2.55 -3.74
C SER A 81 15.00 -3.18 -4.30
N GLY A 82 14.97 -4.46 -4.66
CA GLY A 82 16.08 -5.15 -5.33
C GLY A 82 16.22 -4.82 -6.82
N MET A 83 15.28 -4.12 -7.42
CA MET A 83 15.36 -3.70 -8.82
C MET A 83 16.22 -2.43 -8.93
N ASP A 84 17.51 -2.59 -9.22
CA ASP A 84 18.47 -1.47 -9.43
C ASP A 84 18.23 -0.69 -10.74
N GLN A 85 17.22 -1.05 -11.50
CA GLN A 85 16.89 -0.43 -12.78
C GLN A 85 15.50 0.20 -12.74
N LEU A 86 15.40 1.40 -12.16
CA LEU A 86 14.44 2.35 -12.71
C LEU A 86 14.78 2.53 -14.20
N PRO A 87 13.81 2.57 -15.12
CA PRO A 87 14.09 2.91 -16.51
C PRO A 87 15.02 4.11 -16.52
N ARG A 88 16.11 4.06 -17.28
CA ARG A 88 17.05 5.18 -17.40
C ARG A 88 16.28 6.38 -17.93
N MET A 89 15.77 7.18 -17.02
CA MET A 89 14.99 8.35 -17.31
C MET A 89 15.95 9.47 -17.63
N GLY A 90 15.62 10.27 -18.60
CA GLY A 90 16.49 11.30 -19.16
C GLY A 90 16.83 12.47 -18.23
N GLY A 91 16.93 12.22 -16.92
CA GLY A 91 17.44 13.17 -15.92
C GLY A 91 16.52 14.37 -15.63
N ARG A 92 15.28 14.34 -16.10
CA ARG A 92 14.31 15.39 -15.77
C ARG A 92 13.39 14.93 -14.64
N ILE A 93 13.18 15.79 -13.66
CA ILE A 93 12.22 15.56 -12.56
C ILE A 93 10.82 15.24 -13.10
N SER A 94 10.42 15.87 -14.23
CA SER A 94 9.16 15.58 -14.92
C SER A 94 9.02 14.09 -15.31
N ASP A 95 10.10 13.46 -15.74
CA ASP A 95 10.06 12.06 -16.19
C ASP A 95 9.93 11.11 -14.98
N ALA A 96 10.58 11.46 -13.86
CA ALA A 96 10.52 10.73 -12.60
C ALA A 96 9.12 10.77 -11.99
N THR A 97 8.51 11.95 -11.91
CA THR A 97 7.14 12.12 -11.39
C THR A 97 6.11 11.43 -12.26
N GLN A 98 6.30 11.44 -13.58
CA GLN A 98 5.45 10.72 -14.53
C GLN A 98 5.50 9.21 -14.31
N VAL A 99 6.69 8.63 -14.04
CA VAL A 99 6.81 7.18 -13.78
C VAL A 99 6.16 6.80 -12.46
N ILE A 100 6.39 7.56 -11.38
CA ILE A 100 5.72 7.30 -10.10
C ILE A 100 4.20 7.37 -10.29
N ALA A 101 3.69 8.40 -10.96
CA ALA A 101 2.27 8.54 -11.26
C ALA A 101 1.74 7.38 -12.11
N THR A 102 2.49 6.94 -13.13
CA THR A 102 2.10 5.84 -14.01
C THR A 102 2.07 4.50 -13.27
N VAL A 103 3.09 4.21 -12.45
CA VAL A 103 3.13 2.98 -11.63
C VAL A 103 1.95 2.93 -10.65
N TRP A 104 1.61 4.06 -10.05
CA TRP A 104 0.48 4.14 -9.14
C TRP A 104 -0.88 4.10 -9.85
N ALA A 105 -1.03 4.80 -10.96
CA ALA A 105 -2.27 4.77 -11.74
C ALA A 105 -2.54 3.37 -12.32
N ALA A 106 -1.49 2.58 -12.54
CA ALA A 106 -1.63 1.18 -12.98
C ALA A 106 -2.19 0.25 -11.89
N ARG A 107 -2.23 0.68 -10.61
CA ARG A 107 -2.86 -0.13 -9.53
C ARG A 107 -4.37 -0.01 -9.62
N PRO A 108 -5.10 -1.14 -9.69
CA PRO A 108 -6.57 -1.11 -9.70
C PRO A 108 -7.13 -0.38 -8.47
N PRO A 109 -8.21 0.42 -8.60
CA PRO A 109 -8.84 1.11 -7.47
C PRO A 109 -9.24 0.17 -6.33
N GLU A 110 -9.62 -1.08 -6.66
CA GLU A 110 -10.03 -2.11 -5.70
C GLU A 110 -8.88 -2.52 -4.79
N VAL A 111 -7.65 -2.58 -5.31
CA VAL A 111 -6.45 -2.89 -4.51
C VAL A 111 -6.18 -1.75 -3.53
N ALA A 112 -6.26 -0.50 -3.98
CA ALA A 112 -6.10 0.66 -3.11
C ALA A 112 -7.19 0.72 -2.03
N ALA A 113 -8.44 0.37 -2.37
CA ALA A 113 -9.55 0.30 -1.41
C ALA A 113 -9.31 -0.75 -0.32
N LEU A 114 -8.81 -1.93 -0.72
CA LEU A 114 -8.45 -2.99 0.22
C LEU A 114 -7.34 -2.52 1.18
N GLU A 115 -6.27 -1.93 0.67
CA GLU A 115 -5.16 -1.40 1.47
C GLU A 115 -5.63 -0.36 2.51
N LEU A 116 -6.42 0.62 2.08
CA LEU A 116 -7.03 1.61 2.97
C LEU A 116 -7.90 0.96 4.05
N SER A 117 -8.69 -0.05 3.68
CA SER A 117 -9.54 -0.80 4.60
C SER A 117 -8.73 -1.57 5.64
N ILE A 118 -7.58 -2.11 5.27
CA ILE A 118 -6.65 -2.79 6.18
C ILE A 118 -6.05 -1.80 7.19
N PHE A 119 -5.57 -0.64 6.74
CA PHE A 119 -5.07 0.40 7.64
C PHE A 119 -6.15 0.88 8.62
N LEU A 120 -7.40 1.04 8.16
CA LEU A 120 -8.52 1.38 9.03
C LEU A 120 -8.84 0.26 10.05
N ALA A 121 -8.78 -1.01 9.65
CA ALA A 121 -8.96 -2.15 10.55
C ALA A 121 -7.86 -2.18 11.63
N ALA A 122 -6.62 -1.87 11.27
CA ALA A 122 -5.48 -1.80 12.19
C ALA A 122 -5.65 -0.78 13.32
N THR A 123 -6.51 0.22 13.18
CA THR A 123 -6.82 1.17 14.28
C THR A 123 -7.46 0.49 15.49
N ARG A 124 -8.10 -0.66 15.30
CA ARG A 124 -8.89 -1.39 16.31
C ARG A 124 -8.22 -2.68 16.80
N ASP A 125 -7.15 -3.11 16.14
CA ASP A 125 -6.41 -4.33 16.48
C ASP A 125 -4.92 -4.01 16.67
N ALA A 126 -4.39 -4.23 17.89
CA ALA A 126 -3.00 -3.87 18.21
C ALA A 126 -1.97 -4.72 17.46
N ALA A 127 -2.23 -6.02 17.25
CA ALA A 127 -1.34 -6.90 16.50
C ALA A 127 -1.29 -6.50 15.02
N LEU A 128 -2.47 -6.23 14.43
CA LEU A 128 -2.55 -5.77 13.05
C LEU A 128 -1.92 -4.39 12.85
N ARG A 129 -2.01 -3.51 13.87
CA ARG A 129 -1.39 -2.18 13.85
C ARG A 129 0.12 -2.25 13.72
N GLU A 130 0.77 -3.18 14.42
CA GLU A 130 2.21 -3.34 14.31
C GLU A 130 2.62 -3.79 12.91
N SER A 131 1.95 -4.78 12.34
CA SER A 131 2.20 -5.24 10.96
C SER A 131 1.94 -4.12 9.93
N ALA A 132 0.87 -3.35 10.11
CA ALA A 132 0.55 -2.22 9.22
C ALA A 132 1.61 -1.10 9.33
N ARG A 133 2.12 -0.82 10.54
CA ARG A 133 3.22 0.13 10.77
C ARG A 133 4.50 -0.31 10.05
N GLU A 134 4.86 -1.59 10.16
CA GLU A 134 6.02 -2.13 9.46
C GLU A 134 5.89 -2.05 7.94
N ALA A 135 4.70 -2.31 7.40
CA ALA A 135 4.43 -2.13 5.97
C ALA A 135 4.56 -0.67 5.54
N LEU A 136 4.03 0.28 6.34
CA LEU A 136 4.15 1.71 6.05
C LEU A 136 5.61 2.17 6.01
N VAL A 137 6.43 1.71 6.97
CA VAL A 137 7.88 1.96 6.98
C VAL A 137 8.53 1.41 5.71
N GLY A 138 8.19 0.19 5.29
CA GLY A 138 8.69 -0.39 4.04
C GLY A 138 8.31 0.43 2.79
N PHE A 139 7.11 1.00 2.73
CA PHE A 139 6.73 1.93 1.65
C PHE A 139 7.55 3.21 1.67
N GLU A 140 7.82 3.79 2.85
CA GLU A 140 8.66 4.99 2.99
C GLU A 140 10.10 4.70 2.58
N GLU A 141 10.66 3.58 2.99
CA GLU A 141 12.01 3.14 2.60
C GLU A 141 12.14 2.95 1.09
N LEU A 142 11.15 2.32 0.44
CA LEU A 142 11.12 2.17 -1.00
C LEU A 142 11.04 3.53 -1.71
N ALA A 143 10.18 4.42 -1.24
CA ALA A 143 10.04 5.77 -1.78
C ALA A 143 11.35 6.56 -1.64
N SER A 144 11.98 6.53 -0.46
CA SER A 144 13.27 7.16 -0.19
C SER A 144 14.37 6.63 -1.13
N ARG A 145 14.44 5.31 -1.29
CA ARG A 145 15.40 4.68 -2.21
C ARG A 145 15.21 5.16 -3.65
N TRP A 146 13.97 5.15 -4.16
CA TRP A 146 13.70 5.58 -5.52
C TRP A 146 13.98 7.06 -5.75
N LEU A 147 13.61 7.92 -4.81
CA LEU A 147 13.96 9.33 -4.84
C LEU A 147 15.48 9.54 -4.87
N GLY A 148 16.23 8.78 -4.06
CA GLY A 148 17.70 8.79 -4.04
C GLY A 148 18.32 8.34 -5.38
N LEU A 149 17.77 7.30 -6.04
CA LEU A 149 18.19 6.88 -7.37
C LEU A 149 17.94 7.94 -8.45
N LEU A 150 16.94 8.81 -8.24
CA LEU A 150 16.66 9.97 -9.09
C LEU A 150 17.54 11.19 -8.76
N GLY A 151 18.44 11.07 -7.78
CA GLY A 151 19.34 12.15 -7.36
C GLY A 151 18.69 13.20 -6.46
N ILE A 152 17.53 12.91 -5.85
CA ILE A 152 16.89 13.81 -4.89
C ILE A 152 17.63 13.72 -3.55
N PRO A 153 18.22 14.83 -3.04
CA PRO A 153 18.89 14.83 -1.74
C PRO A 153 17.88 14.70 -0.59
N ASP A 154 18.32 14.24 0.57
CA ASP A 154 17.50 14.10 1.79
C ASP A 154 16.15 13.39 1.52
N ALA A 155 16.15 12.36 0.70
CA ALA A 155 14.97 11.65 0.21
C ALA A 155 14.11 11.05 1.33
N ASP A 156 14.72 10.65 2.45
CA ASP A 156 14.08 10.16 3.66
C ASP A 156 13.14 11.17 4.31
N ARG A 157 13.43 12.46 4.18
CA ARG A 157 12.57 13.55 4.66
C ARG A 157 11.36 13.78 3.75
N LEU A 158 11.49 13.46 2.47
CA LEU A 158 10.44 13.67 1.45
C LEU A 158 9.49 12.46 1.37
N ALA A 159 9.99 11.25 1.61
CA ALA A 159 9.24 10.01 1.43
C ALA A 159 7.90 9.96 2.20
N PRO A 160 7.80 10.36 3.49
CA PRO A 160 6.52 10.37 4.20
C PRO A 160 5.49 11.31 3.58
N ALA A 161 5.91 12.48 3.11
CA ALA A 161 5.02 13.44 2.46
C ALA A 161 4.55 12.94 1.08
N LEU A 162 5.44 12.32 0.32
CA LEU A 162 5.10 11.65 -0.93
C LEU A 162 4.05 10.56 -0.71
N LEU A 163 4.25 9.74 0.32
CA LEU A 163 3.30 8.67 0.65
C LEU A 163 1.93 9.21 1.06
N ALA A 164 1.88 10.34 1.77
CA ALA A 164 0.62 11.02 2.10
C ALA A 164 -0.13 11.51 0.85
N VAL A 165 0.56 12.05 -0.16
CA VAL A 165 -0.04 12.44 -1.45
C VAL A 165 -0.62 11.22 -2.15
N ILE A 166 0.11 10.13 -2.18
CA ILE A 166 -0.28 8.86 -2.79
C ILE A 166 -1.52 8.27 -2.09
N ALA A 167 -1.52 8.20 -0.76
CA ALA A 167 -2.65 7.72 0.03
C ALA A 167 -3.89 8.61 -0.14
N GLY A 168 -3.72 9.93 -0.20
CA GLY A 168 -4.78 10.88 -0.48
C GLY A 168 -5.40 10.69 -1.86
N THR A 169 -4.57 10.44 -2.89
CA THR A 169 -5.03 10.12 -4.23
C THR A 169 -5.78 8.77 -4.26
N ALA A 170 -5.25 7.75 -3.58
CA ALA A 170 -5.91 6.46 -3.46
C ALA A 170 -7.31 6.58 -2.84
N LEU A 171 -7.45 7.40 -1.78
CA LEU A 171 -8.74 7.69 -1.15
C LEU A 171 -9.68 8.42 -2.12
N ARG A 172 -9.21 9.44 -2.83
CA ARG A 172 -10.01 10.25 -3.75
C ARG A 172 -10.54 9.42 -4.92
N ARG A 173 -9.74 8.50 -5.45
CA ARG A 173 -10.16 7.55 -6.51
C ARG A 173 -11.39 6.72 -6.12
N GLN A 174 -11.59 6.43 -4.81
CA GLN A 174 -12.75 5.67 -4.35
C GLN A 174 -14.07 6.44 -4.52
N THR A 175 -14.02 7.76 -4.70
CA THR A 175 -15.22 8.59 -4.89
C THR A 175 -15.65 8.69 -6.36
N GLY A 176 -14.79 8.33 -7.31
CA GLY A 176 -15.05 8.48 -8.74
C GLY A 176 -15.23 9.94 -9.18
N GLN A 177 -14.71 10.91 -8.40
CA GLN A 177 -14.87 12.34 -8.69
C GLN A 177 -14.17 12.76 -9.97
N TYR A 178 -13.04 12.15 -10.27
CA TYR A 178 -12.22 12.44 -11.45
C TYR A 178 -12.04 11.18 -12.30
N SER A 179 -11.76 11.37 -13.58
CA SER A 179 -11.33 10.27 -14.45
C SER A 179 -9.95 9.74 -14.02
N GLU A 180 -9.60 8.51 -14.41
CA GLU A 180 -8.27 7.93 -14.11
C GLU A 180 -7.13 8.80 -14.67
N ASP A 181 -7.31 9.39 -15.85
CA ASP A 181 -6.32 10.28 -16.47
C ASP A 181 -6.16 11.58 -15.67
N ASP A 182 -7.26 12.16 -15.18
CA ASP A 182 -7.22 13.36 -14.34
C ASP A 182 -6.58 13.06 -12.98
N GLU A 183 -6.86 11.91 -12.36
CA GLU A 183 -6.23 11.49 -11.12
C GLU A 183 -4.72 11.32 -11.29
N ALA A 184 -4.27 10.69 -12.37
CA ALA A 184 -2.86 10.51 -12.68
C ALA A 184 -2.16 11.87 -12.89
N ARG A 185 -2.81 12.79 -13.61
CA ARG A 185 -2.31 14.15 -13.84
C ARG A 185 -2.19 14.93 -12.54
N LEU A 186 -3.25 14.98 -11.74
CA LEU A 186 -3.27 15.69 -10.46
C LEU A 186 -2.22 15.15 -9.49
N MET A 187 -2.05 13.83 -9.42
CA MET A 187 -1.01 13.20 -8.61
C MET A 187 0.39 13.59 -9.10
N SER A 188 0.63 13.54 -10.41
CA SER A 188 1.91 13.92 -11.01
C SER A 188 2.27 15.39 -10.73
N GLU A 189 1.30 16.30 -10.83
CA GLU A 189 1.45 17.71 -10.50
C GLU A 189 1.80 17.90 -9.02
N ALA A 190 1.04 17.28 -8.12
CA ALA A 190 1.27 17.37 -6.67
C ALA A 190 2.66 16.81 -6.26
N ILE A 191 3.08 15.68 -6.84
CA ILE A 191 4.41 15.12 -6.58
C ILE A 191 5.50 16.07 -7.09
N ARG A 192 5.35 16.63 -8.30
CA ARG A 192 6.31 17.57 -8.86
C ARG A 192 6.45 18.80 -7.96
N ASP A 193 5.34 19.36 -7.50
CA ASP A 193 5.34 20.57 -6.67
C ASP A 193 5.98 20.27 -5.30
N LEU A 194 5.70 19.10 -4.72
CA LEU A 194 6.30 18.62 -3.48
C LEU A 194 7.83 18.43 -3.61
N VAL A 195 8.29 17.79 -4.68
CA VAL A 195 9.72 17.64 -4.98
C VAL A 195 10.37 18.99 -5.25
N GLY A 196 9.70 19.87 -5.99
CA GLY A 196 10.17 21.21 -6.28
C GLY A 196 10.40 22.03 -5.01
N ALA A 197 9.43 22.05 -4.11
CA ALA A 197 9.53 22.73 -2.81
C ALA A 197 10.65 22.13 -1.94
N HIS A 198 10.80 20.81 -1.94
CA HIS A 198 11.89 20.13 -1.22
C HIS A 198 13.28 20.55 -1.74
N LEU A 199 13.46 20.63 -3.05
CA LEU A 199 14.72 21.05 -3.67
C LEU A 199 15.04 22.53 -3.49
N LEU A 200 14.04 23.40 -3.43
CA LEU A 200 14.22 24.82 -3.11
C LEU A 200 14.68 25.04 -1.66
N GLY A 201 14.28 24.14 -0.75
CA GLY A 201 14.52 24.29 0.67
C GLY A 201 13.53 25.24 1.36
N ARG A 202 13.36 25.08 2.68
CA ARG A 202 12.35 25.81 3.46
C ARG A 202 12.51 27.31 3.40
N GLU A 203 13.72 27.80 3.61
CA GLU A 203 13.99 29.26 3.61
C GLU A 203 13.53 29.92 2.33
N LYS A 204 13.83 29.31 1.18
CA LYS A 204 13.43 29.87 -0.11
C LYS A 204 11.93 29.79 -0.36
N VAL A 205 11.28 28.72 0.10
CA VAL A 205 9.82 28.58 0.04
C VAL A 205 9.15 29.62 0.91
N ASP A 206 9.63 29.84 2.14
CA ASP A 206 9.08 30.84 3.08
C ASP A 206 9.25 32.26 2.53
N GLU A 207 10.41 32.59 1.91
CA GLU A 207 10.65 33.86 1.23
C GLU A 207 9.63 34.11 0.09
N ILE A 208 9.43 33.09 -0.77
CA ILE A 208 8.46 33.19 -1.88
C ILE A 208 7.03 33.35 -1.36
N ILE A 209 6.67 32.66 -0.29
CA ILE A 209 5.33 32.80 0.32
C ILE A 209 5.16 34.19 0.88
N ALA A 210 6.14 34.72 1.63
CA ALA A 210 6.08 36.07 2.20
C ALA A 210 5.92 37.13 1.11
N ASP A 211 6.74 37.06 0.06
CA ASP A 211 6.69 38.00 -1.08
C ASP A 211 5.32 37.92 -1.81
N THR A 212 4.75 36.74 -1.94
CA THR A 212 3.48 36.51 -2.66
C THR A 212 2.27 36.96 -1.83
N THR A 213 2.31 36.75 -0.51
CA THR A 213 1.18 37.04 0.40
C THR A 213 1.21 38.44 0.99
N GLY A 214 2.29 39.21 0.76
CA GLY A 214 2.48 40.53 1.35
C GLY A 214 2.63 40.50 2.88
N ALA A 215 2.98 39.32 3.45
CA ALA A 215 3.27 39.19 4.87
C ALA A 215 4.64 39.84 5.15
N GLU A 216 4.63 41.08 5.64
CA GLU A 216 5.84 41.68 6.19
C GLU A 216 6.35 40.80 7.33
N THR A 217 7.60 40.39 7.24
CA THR A 217 8.33 39.75 8.33
C THR A 217 8.64 40.84 9.36
N ASP A 218 7.86 40.88 10.46
CA ASP A 218 8.18 41.60 11.67
C ASP A 218 9.27 40.86 12.46
#